data_aa4de33d765aa49829c73a7dd2245a2d
#
_entry.id   aa4de33d765aa49829c73a7dd2245a2d
#
_cell.length_a   1.000
_cell.length_b   1.000
_cell.length_c   1.000
_cell.angle_alpha   90.00
_cell.angle_beta   90.00
_cell.angle_gamma   90.00
#
_symmetry.space_group_name_H-M   'P 1'
#
loop_
_entity.id
_entity.type
_entity.pdbx_description
1 polymer ?
#
loop_
_entity_poly.entity_id
_entity_poly.type
_entity_poly.pdbx_seq_one_letter_code
_entity_poly.pdbx_strand_id
1 'polypeptide(L)'
;MTAAASAPGWVADRFGVTLTPAGSPVGVAVAELVQLALRRNPRRAHLLVSTVLGKHLPVDPNRVIGAGRALGVLVGACLDGTTPPAGLGDAVRGDLDRLPPPDGREVLVLGYCETATALGQLVAAQLDAPYLHSTRLLTPGVEVVATFEEGHSHATTHLLQPADPGWLRPGVPLVLVDDELSTGRTIISTIAALHTVSPRDHYVVATLVDLRDAGHRDELAALADRLGVRIDVVGLCSGSVGLPGDLLERVSELTAADAPTVVEDRLPEIETDWPDDVPAGGRHGLADHRGFALAGEALAGQLRALLPAGARRVLVVGTEEFMAAPLLAAQALSRDPLLEVRFQSTTRSPVLPLDHDGYPVRRRFAFAAPDDPSSSAQAVRIWLISNSCVAVGRQP
;
A
#
# COMPACT_ATOMS: atom_id res chain seq x y z
N MET A 1 -29.43 -17.02 -10.33
CA MET A 1 -28.88 -15.66 -10.17
C MET A 1 -29.07 -15.29 -8.70
N THR A 2 -28.11 -15.58 -7.86
CA THR A 2 -28.08 -15.17 -6.45
C THR A 2 -27.60 -13.72 -6.41
N ALA A 3 -28.43 -12.82 -5.91
CA ALA A 3 -28.07 -11.43 -5.68
C ALA A 3 -26.82 -11.40 -4.78
N ALA A 4 -25.72 -10.89 -5.31
CA ALA A 4 -24.50 -10.70 -4.56
C ALA A 4 -24.80 -9.70 -3.43
N ALA A 5 -24.71 -10.16 -2.19
CA ALA A 5 -24.90 -9.30 -1.03
C ALA A 5 -23.88 -8.15 -1.09
N SER A 6 -24.38 -6.92 -1.14
CA SER A 6 -23.59 -5.71 -0.89
C SER A 6 -22.83 -5.90 0.44
N ALA A 7 -21.56 -5.49 0.49
CA ALA A 7 -20.81 -5.52 1.74
C ALA A 7 -21.58 -4.69 2.79
N PRO A 8 -22.06 -5.30 3.89
CA PRO A 8 -22.80 -4.57 4.88
C PRO A 8 -21.85 -3.58 5.57
N GLY A 9 -22.26 -2.33 5.70
CA GLY A 9 -21.48 -1.31 6.38
C GLY A 9 -22.25 -0.01 6.46
N TRP A 10 -21.99 0.77 7.49
CA TRP A 10 -22.69 2.01 7.78
C TRP A 10 -22.85 2.95 6.57
N VAL A 11 -21.82 3.04 5.70
CA VAL A 11 -21.86 3.88 4.49
C VAL A 11 -22.85 3.32 3.46
N ALA A 12 -22.89 2.00 3.27
CA ALA A 12 -23.84 1.35 2.37
C ALA A 12 -25.27 1.57 2.86
N ASP A 13 -25.53 1.31 4.14
CA ASP A 13 -26.86 1.41 4.73
C ASP A 13 -27.36 2.87 4.79
N ARG A 14 -26.50 3.80 5.15
CA ARG A 14 -26.85 5.21 5.35
C ARG A 14 -26.92 5.99 4.05
N PHE A 15 -26.04 5.74 3.10
CA PHE A 15 -25.88 6.54 1.89
C PHE A 15 -26.25 5.79 0.60
N GLY A 16 -26.49 4.49 0.66
CA GLY A 16 -26.81 3.69 -0.51
C GLY A 16 -25.63 3.47 -1.46
N VAL A 17 -24.39 3.68 -1.00
CA VAL A 17 -23.19 3.33 -1.75
C VAL A 17 -23.05 1.82 -1.80
N THR A 18 -22.91 1.25 -2.99
CA THR A 18 -22.79 -0.20 -3.16
C THR A 18 -21.39 -0.58 -3.62
N LEU A 19 -20.91 -1.72 -3.12
CA LEU A 19 -19.69 -2.36 -3.59
C LEU A 19 -20.06 -3.75 -4.11
N THR A 20 -20.10 -3.89 -5.45
CA THR A 20 -20.55 -5.11 -6.11
C THR A 20 -19.35 -5.91 -6.59
N PRO A 21 -19.14 -7.14 -6.09
CA PRO A 21 -18.06 -8.01 -6.55
C PRO A 21 -18.32 -8.49 -7.99
N ALA A 22 -17.25 -8.60 -8.80
CA ALA A 22 -17.31 -9.19 -10.14
C ALA A 22 -16.54 -10.51 -10.19
N GLY A 23 -15.37 -10.62 -9.51
CA GLY A 23 -14.60 -11.85 -9.48
C GLY A 23 -13.37 -11.78 -8.60
N SER A 24 -12.80 -12.93 -8.27
CA SER A 24 -11.54 -13.06 -7.55
C SER A 24 -10.80 -14.32 -8.02
N PRO A 25 -9.59 -14.20 -8.58
CA PRO A 25 -8.78 -15.36 -8.96
C PRO A 25 -8.26 -16.15 -7.76
N VAL A 26 -8.29 -15.56 -6.56
CA VAL A 26 -7.79 -16.17 -5.32
C VAL A 26 -8.91 -16.55 -4.33
N GLY A 27 -10.18 -16.34 -4.70
CA GLY A 27 -11.31 -16.72 -3.87
C GLY A 27 -11.52 -15.89 -2.61
N VAL A 28 -11.17 -14.57 -2.66
CA VAL A 28 -11.47 -13.60 -1.60
C VAL A 28 -12.63 -12.70 -2.01
N ALA A 29 -13.49 -12.35 -1.07
CA ALA A 29 -14.52 -11.37 -1.33
C ALA A 29 -13.95 -9.94 -1.29
N VAL A 30 -14.51 -9.03 -2.11
CA VAL A 30 -14.11 -7.61 -2.12
C VAL A 30 -14.19 -6.98 -0.71
N ALA A 31 -15.20 -7.36 0.08
CA ALA A 31 -15.40 -6.90 1.45
C ALA A 31 -14.32 -7.41 2.44
N GLU A 32 -13.57 -8.44 2.08
CA GLU A 32 -12.42 -8.90 2.88
C GLU A 32 -11.18 -8.03 2.65
N LEU A 33 -11.12 -7.28 1.53
CA LEU A 33 -10.00 -6.44 1.13
C LEU A 33 -10.22 -4.95 1.42
N VAL A 34 -11.45 -4.46 1.29
CA VAL A 34 -11.77 -3.04 1.42
C VAL A 34 -13.12 -2.81 2.10
N GLN A 35 -13.22 -1.67 2.78
CA GLN A 35 -14.44 -1.13 3.38
C GLN A 35 -14.72 0.26 2.83
N LEU A 36 -15.99 0.65 2.82
CA LEU A 36 -16.41 1.98 2.38
C LEU A 36 -16.25 3.00 3.51
N ALA A 37 -15.61 4.12 3.20
CA ALA A 37 -15.54 5.31 4.04
C ALA A 37 -15.94 6.56 3.24
N LEU A 38 -16.01 7.69 3.91
CA LEU A 38 -16.36 8.99 3.32
C LEU A 38 -15.17 9.94 3.41
N ARG A 39 -15.16 10.91 2.49
CA ARG A 39 -14.20 12.02 2.50
C ARG A 39 -14.88 13.33 2.06
N ARG A 40 -14.38 14.43 2.57
CA ARG A 40 -14.79 15.75 2.10
C ARG A 40 -13.96 16.15 0.87
N ASN A 41 -14.50 15.91 -0.29
CA ASN A 41 -13.89 16.33 -1.53
C ASN A 41 -15.01 16.72 -2.52
N PRO A 42 -14.91 17.86 -3.24
CA PRO A 42 -15.98 18.33 -4.12
C PRO A 42 -16.22 17.44 -5.34
N ARG A 43 -15.31 16.49 -5.62
CA ARG A 43 -15.40 15.61 -6.80
C ARG A 43 -15.67 14.16 -6.45
N ARG A 44 -15.33 13.72 -5.23
CA ARG A 44 -15.44 12.32 -4.80
C ARG A 44 -15.70 12.24 -3.30
N ALA A 45 -16.90 11.82 -2.91
CA ALA A 45 -17.32 11.74 -1.51
C ALA A 45 -16.97 10.40 -0.84
N HIS A 46 -16.77 9.33 -1.60
CA HIS A 46 -16.41 8.01 -1.09
C HIS A 46 -14.89 7.79 -1.09
N LEU A 47 -14.46 6.89 -0.23
CA LEU A 47 -13.09 6.39 -0.13
C LEU A 47 -13.13 4.89 0.17
N LEU A 48 -12.21 4.12 -0.38
CA LEU A 48 -11.99 2.75 0.04
C LEU A 48 -10.90 2.69 1.10
N VAL A 49 -11.17 1.95 2.16
CA VAL A 49 -10.26 1.69 3.26
C VAL A 49 -9.83 0.24 3.18
N SER A 50 -8.57 -0.02 2.85
CA SER A 50 -8.06 -1.39 2.78
C SER A 50 -7.94 -2.02 4.16
N THR A 51 -8.37 -3.27 4.27
CA THR A 51 -8.25 -4.12 5.45
C THR A 51 -7.01 -5.01 5.44
N VAL A 52 -6.19 -4.90 4.38
CA VAL A 52 -4.99 -5.72 4.14
C VAL A 52 -3.76 -4.88 3.78
N LEU A 53 -3.76 -3.58 4.10
CA LEU A 53 -2.67 -2.67 3.74
C LEU A 53 -2.03 -1.96 4.95
N GLY A 54 -2.81 -1.74 6.02
CA GLY A 54 -2.33 -1.02 7.20
C GLY A 54 -2.24 0.51 7.02
N LYS A 55 -2.94 1.11 6.06
CA LYS A 55 -2.89 2.57 5.86
C LYS A 55 -3.82 3.34 6.79
N HIS A 56 -5.08 2.97 6.84
CA HIS A 56 -6.11 3.70 7.59
C HIS A 56 -6.51 2.99 8.88
N LEU A 57 -6.25 1.70 8.95
CA LEU A 57 -6.66 0.81 10.03
C LEU A 57 -5.46 0.00 10.52
N PRO A 58 -5.37 -0.27 11.84
CA PRO A 58 -4.48 -1.29 12.36
C PRO A 58 -4.88 -2.67 11.83
N VAL A 59 -3.96 -3.35 11.15
CA VAL A 59 -4.18 -4.64 10.49
C VAL A 59 -3.22 -5.69 11.04
N ASP A 60 -3.61 -6.96 11.00
CA ASP A 60 -2.70 -8.09 11.23
C ASP A 60 -1.57 -8.05 10.16
N PRO A 61 -0.29 -7.98 10.57
CA PRO A 61 0.83 -7.92 9.62
C PRO A 61 0.90 -9.12 8.67
N ASN A 62 0.46 -10.30 9.10
CA ASN A 62 0.42 -11.48 8.23
C ASN A 62 -0.57 -11.34 7.08
N ARG A 63 -1.71 -10.65 7.31
CA ARG A 63 -2.67 -10.35 6.23
C ARG A 63 -2.09 -9.38 5.21
N VAL A 64 -1.33 -8.38 5.65
CA VAL A 64 -0.67 -7.42 4.74
C VAL A 64 0.36 -8.15 3.87
N ILE A 65 1.22 -8.95 4.49
CA ILE A 65 2.25 -9.73 3.79
C ILE A 65 1.60 -10.75 2.86
N GLY A 66 0.59 -11.48 3.35
CA GLY A 66 -0.13 -12.48 2.56
C GLY A 66 -0.79 -11.88 1.33
N ALA A 67 -1.44 -10.72 1.44
CA ALA A 67 -2.06 -10.03 0.31
C ALA A 67 -1.02 -9.57 -0.73
N GLY A 68 0.07 -8.93 -0.29
CA GLY A 68 1.12 -8.46 -1.19
C GLY A 68 1.84 -9.60 -1.91
N ARG A 69 2.21 -10.66 -1.19
CA ARG A 69 2.88 -11.81 -1.79
C ARG A 69 1.94 -12.64 -2.67
N ALA A 70 0.68 -12.83 -2.30
CA ALA A 70 -0.32 -13.47 -3.16
C ALA A 70 -0.51 -12.69 -4.47
N LEU A 71 -0.50 -11.35 -4.43
CA LEU A 71 -0.52 -10.51 -5.63
C LEU A 71 0.74 -10.75 -6.47
N GLY A 72 1.92 -10.88 -5.87
CA GLY A 72 3.16 -11.24 -6.55
C GLY A 72 3.08 -12.59 -7.26
N VAL A 73 2.45 -13.61 -6.64
CA VAL A 73 2.20 -14.91 -7.29
C VAL A 73 1.29 -14.76 -8.51
N LEU A 74 0.25 -13.93 -8.43
CA LEU A 74 -0.62 -13.64 -9.59
C LEU A 74 0.14 -12.96 -10.73
N VAL A 75 1.03 -12.03 -10.40
CA VAL A 75 1.91 -11.38 -11.39
C VAL A 75 2.81 -12.40 -12.06
N GLY A 76 3.46 -13.29 -11.30
CA GLY A 76 4.29 -14.37 -11.84
C GLY A 76 3.51 -15.27 -12.78
N ALA A 77 2.33 -15.72 -12.38
CA ALA A 77 1.45 -16.55 -13.22
C ALA A 77 1.01 -15.82 -14.52
N CYS A 78 0.74 -14.51 -14.43
CA CYS A 78 0.41 -13.67 -15.59
C CYS A 78 1.57 -13.58 -16.58
N LEU A 79 2.79 -13.36 -16.09
CA LEU A 79 4.00 -13.29 -16.91
C LEU A 79 4.27 -14.59 -17.65
N ASP A 80 4.01 -15.73 -16.98
CA ASP A 80 4.21 -17.06 -17.56
C ASP A 80 3.04 -17.56 -18.41
N GLY A 81 1.89 -16.89 -18.38
CA GLY A 81 0.65 -17.37 -18.99
C GLY A 81 0.11 -18.65 -18.34
N THR A 82 0.36 -18.83 -17.03
CA THR A 82 -0.05 -20.01 -16.25
C THR A 82 -1.22 -19.70 -15.32
N THR A 83 -1.83 -20.75 -14.77
CA THR A 83 -2.85 -20.61 -13.73
C THR A 83 -2.18 -20.51 -12.36
N PRO A 84 -2.55 -19.53 -11.51
CA PRO A 84 -1.99 -19.42 -10.18
C PRO A 84 -2.36 -20.63 -9.30
N PRO A 85 -1.51 -21.00 -8.32
CA PRO A 85 -1.77 -22.11 -7.42
C PRO A 85 -3.01 -21.84 -6.55
N ALA A 86 -3.65 -22.93 -6.10
CA ALA A 86 -4.75 -22.83 -5.15
C ALA A 86 -4.27 -22.41 -3.74
N GLY A 87 -5.18 -21.89 -2.92
CA GLY A 87 -4.89 -21.54 -1.52
C GLY A 87 -4.40 -20.11 -1.30
N LEU A 88 -4.20 -19.30 -2.34
CA LEU A 88 -3.76 -17.91 -2.20
C LEU A 88 -4.75 -17.05 -1.40
N GLY A 89 -6.04 -17.39 -1.41
CA GLY A 89 -7.03 -16.70 -0.58
C GLY A 89 -6.77 -16.87 0.93
N ASP A 90 -6.28 -18.02 1.34
CA ASP A 90 -5.92 -18.27 2.73
C ASP A 90 -4.67 -17.47 3.12
N ALA A 91 -3.70 -17.34 2.20
CA ALA A 91 -2.56 -16.44 2.39
C ALA A 91 -3.01 -14.99 2.61
N VAL A 92 -3.97 -14.48 1.83
CA VAL A 92 -4.56 -13.14 2.01
C VAL A 92 -5.24 -13.00 3.38
N ARG A 93 -5.75 -14.08 3.96
CA ARG A 93 -6.32 -14.12 5.32
C ARG A 93 -5.26 -14.24 6.42
N GLY A 94 -3.98 -14.42 6.06
CA GLY A 94 -2.84 -14.43 6.98
C GLY A 94 -2.15 -15.79 7.14
N ASP A 95 -2.57 -16.84 6.44
CA ASP A 95 -1.90 -18.16 6.41
C ASP A 95 -0.74 -18.13 5.39
N LEU A 96 0.41 -17.64 5.85
CA LEU A 96 1.59 -17.45 4.98
C LEU A 96 2.19 -18.77 4.48
N ASP A 97 1.88 -19.90 5.08
CA ASP A 97 2.35 -21.23 4.65
C ASP A 97 1.72 -21.66 3.31
N ARG A 98 0.67 -20.98 2.87
CA ARG A 98 0.03 -21.17 1.55
C ARG A 98 0.77 -20.51 0.39
N LEU A 99 1.74 -19.65 0.68
CA LEU A 99 2.51 -18.98 -0.36
C LEU A 99 3.60 -19.91 -0.90
N PRO A 100 3.77 -19.99 -2.22
CA PRO A 100 4.94 -20.65 -2.79
C PRO A 100 6.21 -19.85 -2.43
N PRO A 101 7.38 -20.49 -2.49
CA PRO A 101 8.65 -19.78 -2.31
C PRO A 101 8.78 -18.67 -3.37
N PRO A 102 9.59 -17.64 -3.09
CA PRO A 102 9.95 -16.63 -4.10
C PRO A 102 10.55 -17.28 -5.34
N ASP A 103 10.22 -16.74 -6.51
CA ASP A 103 10.64 -17.26 -7.80
C ASP A 103 11.24 -16.12 -8.63
N GLY A 104 12.56 -16.13 -8.81
CA GLY A 104 13.33 -15.06 -9.44
C GLY A 104 12.86 -14.73 -10.85
N ARG A 105 12.54 -13.44 -11.09
CA ARG A 105 12.01 -12.94 -12.36
C ARG A 105 12.83 -11.75 -12.86
N GLU A 106 13.12 -11.74 -14.14
CA GLU A 106 13.73 -10.60 -14.80
C GLU A 106 12.66 -9.54 -15.12
N VAL A 107 12.21 -8.83 -14.09
CA VAL A 107 11.23 -7.73 -14.16
C VAL A 107 11.68 -6.60 -13.24
N LEU A 108 11.17 -5.39 -13.43
CA LEU A 108 11.24 -4.31 -12.45
C LEU A 108 9.87 -4.12 -11.83
N VAL A 109 9.81 -4.00 -10.51
CA VAL A 109 8.56 -3.69 -9.80
C VAL A 109 8.60 -2.24 -9.33
N LEU A 110 7.53 -1.48 -9.65
CA LEU A 110 7.33 -0.09 -9.25
C LEU A 110 6.08 0.04 -8.38
N GLY A 111 6.25 0.42 -7.11
CA GLY A 111 5.14 0.76 -6.21
C GLY A 111 4.80 2.25 -6.23
N TYR A 112 3.52 2.59 -6.09
CA TYR A 112 3.11 4.00 -6.00
C TYR A 112 3.14 4.51 -4.56
N CYS A 113 3.74 5.68 -4.36
CA CYS A 113 3.63 6.39 -3.07
C CYS A 113 2.23 7.00 -2.89
N GLU A 114 1.75 7.16 -1.70
CA GLU A 114 2.35 6.66 -0.45
C GLU A 114 1.89 5.22 -0.17
N THR A 115 0.72 4.86 -0.67
CA THR A 115 -0.10 3.73 -0.22
C THR A 115 0.47 2.38 -0.62
N ALA A 116 1.01 2.26 -1.83
CA ALA A 116 1.44 0.98 -2.37
C ALA A 116 2.95 0.71 -2.22
N THR A 117 3.68 1.46 -1.38
CA THR A 117 5.11 1.23 -1.18
C THR A 117 5.41 -0.15 -0.58
N ALA A 118 4.78 -0.51 0.54
CA ALA A 118 4.96 -1.85 1.10
C ALA A 118 4.35 -2.93 0.20
N LEU A 119 3.18 -2.67 -0.41
CA LEU A 119 2.53 -3.61 -1.31
C LEU A 119 3.44 -3.96 -2.51
N GLY A 120 4.02 -2.94 -3.17
CA GLY A 120 4.96 -3.12 -4.27
C GLY A 120 6.20 -3.89 -3.85
N GLN A 121 6.76 -3.60 -2.67
CA GLN A 121 7.92 -4.32 -2.15
C GLN A 121 7.60 -5.79 -1.84
N LEU A 122 6.41 -6.10 -1.35
CA LEU A 122 5.98 -7.49 -1.12
C LEU A 122 5.76 -8.26 -2.43
N VAL A 123 5.21 -7.60 -3.46
CA VAL A 123 5.12 -8.15 -4.82
C VAL A 123 6.53 -8.46 -5.35
N ALA A 124 7.46 -7.51 -5.24
CA ALA A 124 8.84 -7.67 -5.67
C ALA A 124 9.56 -8.79 -4.91
N ALA A 125 9.38 -8.87 -3.59
CA ALA A 125 9.96 -9.93 -2.76
C ALA A 125 9.42 -11.32 -3.13
N GLN A 126 8.18 -11.43 -3.61
CA GLN A 126 7.65 -12.71 -4.09
C GLN A 126 8.21 -13.09 -5.45
N LEU A 127 8.48 -12.11 -6.31
CA LEU A 127 9.09 -12.29 -7.62
C LEU A 127 10.63 -12.35 -7.56
N ASP A 128 11.22 -12.15 -6.39
CA ASP A 128 12.67 -11.96 -6.18
C ASP A 128 13.27 -11.02 -7.23
N ALA A 129 12.61 -9.88 -7.41
CA ALA A 129 12.87 -8.92 -8.48
C ALA A 129 13.26 -7.54 -7.93
N PRO A 130 14.05 -6.74 -8.67
CA PRO A 130 14.34 -5.37 -8.30
C PRO A 130 13.08 -4.55 -8.04
N TYR A 131 13.12 -3.73 -6.99
CA TYR A 131 12.02 -2.89 -6.52
C TYR A 131 12.41 -1.42 -6.45
N LEU A 132 11.51 -0.56 -6.93
CA LEU A 132 11.56 0.89 -6.80
C LEU A 132 10.17 1.39 -6.42
N HIS A 133 10.06 2.51 -5.72
CA HIS A 133 8.77 3.19 -5.59
C HIS A 133 8.87 4.67 -5.94
N SER A 134 7.78 5.24 -6.42
CA SER A 134 7.68 6.68 -6.61
C SER A 134 7.65 7.40 -5.27
N THR A 135 8.02 8.67 -5.28
CA THR A 135 7.98 9.53 -4.10
C THR A 135 7.43 10.90 -4.46
N ARG A 136 6.95 11.64 -3.47
CA ARG A 136 6.62 13.07 -3.60
C ARG A 136 7.67 13.97 -2.97
N LEU A 137 8.70 13.37 -2.38
CA LEU A 137 9.78 14.07 -1.69
C LEU A 137 11.02 14.09 -2.56
N LEU A 138 11.54 15.28 -2.83
CA LEU A 138 12.80 15.44 -3.54
C LEU A 138 13.96 15.10 -2.59
N THR A 139 14.76 14.10 -2.97
CA THR A 139 16.00 13.77 -2.26
C THR A 139 17.14 14.58 -2.86
N PRO A 140 17.77 15.51 -2.11
CA PRO A 140 18.88 16.31 -2.60
C PRO A 140 20.04 15.44 -3.10
N GLY A 141 20.59 15.77 -4.27
CA GLY A 141 21.74 15.06 -4.84
C GLY A 141 21.40 13.74 -5.55
N VAL A 142 20.14 13.32 -5.59
CA VAL A 142 19.68 12.16 -6.37
C VAL A 142 18.93 12.65 -7.60
N GLU A 143 19.29 12.12 -8.78
CA GLU A 143 18.67 12.50 -10.05
C GLU A 143 17.20 12.07 -10.09
N VAL A 144 16.33 12.94 -10.62
CA VAL A 144 14.95 12.60 -10.96
C VAL A 144 14.94 12.10 -12.41
N VAL A 145 14.82 10.80 -12.59
CA VAL A 145 14.88 10.17 -13.93
C VAL A 145 13.55 10.18 -14.68
N ALA A 146 12.43 10.28 -13.94
CA ALA A 146 11.11 10.43 -14.53
C ALA A 146 10.15 11.11 -13.54
N THR A 147 9.13 11.77 -14.10
CA THR A 147 8.00 12.34 -13.36
C THR A 147 6.69 11.97 -14.02
N PHE A 148 5.62 11.83 -13.25
CA PHE A 148 4.27 11.64 -13.76
C PHE A 148 3.23 12.22 -12.79
N GLU A 149 2.03 12.49 -13.30
CA GLU A 149 1.00 13.18 -12.55
C GLU A 149 -0.12 12.24 -12.10
N GLU A 150 -0.58 12.44 -10.87
CA GLU A 150 -1.81 11.83 -10.34
C GLU A 150 -2.99 12.82 -10.47
N GLY A 151 -4.01 12.46 -11.25
CA GLY A 151 -5.10 13.37 -11.60
C GLY A 151 -6.05 13.78 -10.46
N HIS A 152 -5.88 13.32 -9.23
CA HIS A 152 -6.91 13.44 -8.17
C HIS A 152 -6.42 13.92 -6.79
N SER A 153 -5.14 14.25 -6.62
CA SER A 153 -4.59 14.70 -5.33
C SER A 153 -4.12 16.16 -5.36
N HIS A 154 -3.88 16.76 -4.19
CA HIS A 154 -3.36 18.13 -4.06
C HIS A 154 -1.84 18.22 -4.30
N ALA A 155 -1.11 17.11 -4.15
CA ALA A 155 0.28 16.96 -4.52
C ALA A 155 0.34 15.89 -5.62
N THR A 156 0.29 16.34 -6.86
CA THR A 156 0.00 15.49 -8.03
C THR A 156 1.23 14.84 -8.63
N THR A 157 2.41 15.43 -8.44
CA THR A 157 3.64 15.00 -9.11
C THR A 157 4.32 13.86 -8.33
N HIS A 158 4.53 12.76 -9.01
CA HIS A 158 5.36 11.66 -8.57
C HIS A 158 6.75 11.77 -9.18
N LEU A 159 7.77 11.48 -8.38
CA LEU A 159 9.17 11.48 -8.76
C LEU A 159 9.71 10.05 -8.74
N LEU A 160 10.56 9.69 -9.67
CA LEU A 160 11.39 8.48 -9.62
C LEU A 160 12.85 8.88 -9.46
N GLN A 161 13.45 8.46 -8.37
CA GLN A 161 14.81 8.80 -7.96
C GLN A 161 15.63 7.55 -7.61
N PRO A 162 15.87 6.61 -8.55
CA PRO A 162 16.76 5.49 -8.29
C PRO A 162 18.18 5.96 -8.00
N ALA A 163 18.89 5.27 -7.10
CA ALA A 163 20.31 5.54 -6.83
C ALA A 163 21.18 5.29 -8.08
N ASP A 164 20.78 4.35 -8.93
CA ASP A 164 21.39 4.06 -10.23
C ASP A 164 20.32 4.19 -11.33
N PRO A 165 20.45 5.14 -12.27
CA PRO A 165 19.55 5.26 -13.43
C PRO A 165 19.41 3.97 -14.25
N GLY A 166 20.40 3.07 -14.20
CA GLY A 166 20.37 1.76 -14.83
C GLY A 166 19.26 0.83 -14.33
N TRP A 167 18.59 1.14 -13.25
CA TRP A 167 17.39 0.41 -12.79
C TRP A 167 16.24 0.49 -13.79
N LEU A 168 16.12 1.59 -14.52
CA LEU A 168 15.11 1.77 -15.57
C LEU A 168 15.60 1.25 -16.93
N ARG A 169 16.15 0.03 -16.98
CA ARG A 169 16.62 -0.58 -18.24
C ARG A 169 15.46 -0.83 -19.20
N PRO A 170 15.59 -0.45 -20.49
CA PRO A 170 14.59 -0.77 -21.50
C PRO A 170 14.51 -2.29 -21.75
N GLY A 171 13.37 -2.74 -22.28
CA GLY A 171 13.15 -4.15 -22.65
C GLY A 171 12.78 -5.09 -21.50
N VAL A 172 13.05 -4.74 -20.25
CA VAL A 172 12.63 -5.53 -19.07
C VAL A 172 11.17 -5.21 -18.76
N PRO A 173 10.28 -6.21 -18.59
CA PRO A 173 8.89 -5.95 -18.19
C PRO A 173 8.78 -5.11 -16.92
N LEU A 174 7.79 -4.21 -16.86
CA LEU A 174 7.55 -3.36 -15.70
C LEU A 174 6.23 -3.74 -15.03
N VAL A 175 6.32 -4.06 -13.74
CA VAL A 175 5.16 -4.32 -12.89
C VAL A 175 4.83 -3.06 -12.10
N LEU A 176 3.66 -2.46 -12.35
CA LEU A 176 3.16 -1.27 -11.67
C LEU A 176 2.19 -1.70 -10.58
N VAL A 177 2.48 -1.35 -9.33
CA VAL A 177 1.70 -1.82 -8.17
C VAL A 177 1.00 -0.65 -7.49
N ASP A 178 -0.36 -0.73 -7.44
CA ASP A 178 -1.21 0.22 -6.71
C ASP A 178 -2.20 -0.53 -5.81
N ASP A 179 -2.72 0.12 -4.78
CA ASP A 179 -3.68 -0.51 -3.85
C ASP A 179 -5.09 -0.61 -4.45
N GLU A 180 -5.51 0.37 -5.23
CA GLU A 180 -6.85 0.48 -5.82
C GLU A 180 -6.76 0.96 -7.27
N LEU A 181 -7.34 0.22 -8.18
CA LEU A 181 -7.45 0.65 -9.58
C LEU A 181 -8.87 1.13 -9.86
N SER A 182 -9.14 2.42 -9.68
CA SER A 182 -10.47 3.02 -9.88
C SER A 182 -10.72 3.47 -11.32
N THR A 183 -9.88 4.36 -11.86
CA THR A 183 -9.96 4.83 -13.25
C THR A 183 -8.78 4.38 -14.11
N GLY A 184 -7.65 4.10 -13.49
CA GLY A 184 -6.40 3.75 -14.19
C GLY A 184 -5.65 4.93 -14.78
N ARG A 185 -6.09 6.18 -14.58
CA ARG A 185 -5.45 7.37 -15.19
C ARG A 185 -4.02 7.58 -14.74
N THR A 186 -3.71 7.35 -13.46
CA THR A 186 -2.34 7.40 -12.95
C THR A 186 -1.45 6.38 -13.66
N ILE A 187 -1.95 5.15 -13.83
CA ILE A 187 -1.26 4.08 -14.56
C ILE A 187 -0.99 4.50 -16.02
N ILE A 188 -2.01 5.03 -16.70
CA ILE A 188 -1.89 5.53 -18.09
C ILE A 188 -0.82 6.61 -18.17
N SER A 189 -0.83 7.60 -17.28
CA SER A 189 0.17 8.67 -17.23
C SER A 189 1.58 8.13 -16.98
N THR A 190 1.70 7.19 -16.05
CA THR A 190 2.99 6.56 -15.72
C THR A 190 3.55 5.76 -16.87
N ILE A 191 2.73 4.89 -17.49
CA ILE A 191 3.20 4.09 -18.65
C ILE A 191 3.61 5.02 -19.78
N ALA A 192 2.82 6.05 -20.11
CA ALA A 192 3.17 7.01 -21.17
C ALA A 192 4.49 7.74 -20.89
N ALA A 193 4.70 8.20 -19.65
CA ALA A 193 5.93 8.89 -19.27
C ALA A 193 7.15 7.95 -19.31
N LEU A 194 7.04 6.77 -18.69
CA LEU A 194 8.13 5.81 -18.61
C LEU A 194 8.47 5.16 -19.94
N HIS A 195 7.49 4.95 -20.82
CA HIS A 195 7.73 4.43 -22.15
C HIS A 195 8.59 5.38 -23.01
N THR A 196 8.50 6.69 -22.77
CA THR A 196 9.34 7.69 -23.44
C THR A 196 10.79 7.62 -22.98
N VAL A 197 11.03 7.35 -21.69
CA VAL A 197 12.37 7.32 -21.08
C VAL A 197 13.02 5.95 -21.25
N SER A 198 12.24 4.88 -21.09
CA SER A 198 12.69 3.50 -21.07
C SER A 198 11.62 2.59 -21.67
N PRO A 199 11.55 2.46 -23.02
CA PRO A 199 10.54 1.67 -23.73
C PRO A 199 10.56 0.20 -23.33
N ARG A 200 9.38 -0.41 -23.24
CA ARG A 200 9.17 -1.83 -22.90
C ARG A 200 8.03 -2.39 -23.72
N ASP A 201 8.11 -3.67 -24.03
CA ASP A 201 7.06 -4.36 -24.80
C ASP A 201 5.93 -4.86 -23.88
N HIS A 202 6.19 -4.95 -22.55
CA HIS A 202 5.23 -5.53 -21.62
C HIS A 202 5.16 -4.75 -20.31
N TYR A 203 3.94 -4.41 -19.89
CA TYR A 203 3.59 -3.82 -18.60
C TYR A 203 2.58 -4.73 -17.90
N VAL A 204 2.73 -4.91 -16.59
CA VAL A 204 1.74 -5.59 -15.74
C VAL A 204 1.28 -4.62 -14.66
N VAL A 205 -0.01 -4.37 -14.60
CA VAL A 205 -0.63 -3.57 -13.53
C VAL A 205 -1.15 -4.51 -12.46
N ALA A 206 -0.66 -4.38 -11.24
CA ALA A 206 -1.02 -5.23 -10.11
C ALA A 206 -1.73 -4.41 -9.03
N THR A 207 -2.89 -4.87 -8.55
CA THR A 207 -3.69 -4.14 -7.56
C THR A 207 -4.41 -5.08 -6.60
N LEU A 208 -4.77 -4.57 -5.41
CA LEU A 208 -5.64 -5.34 -4.52
C LEU A 208 -7.05 -5.45 -5.09
N VAL A 209 -7.59 -4.34 -5.65
CA VAL A 209 -8.97 -4.30 -6.16
C VAL A 209 -9.03 -3.53 -7.47
N ASP A 210 -9.51 -4.17 -8.55
CA ASP A 210 -9.80 -3.52 -9.84
C ASP A 210 -11.29 -3.13 -9.91
N LEU A 211 -11.58 -1.85 -9.88
CA LEU A 211 -12.93 -1.27 -9.89
C LEU A 211 -13.23 -0.48 -11.17
N ARG A 212 -12.41 -0.62 -12.21
CA ARG A 212 -12.60 0.07 -13.48
C ARG A 212 -13.88 -0.38 -14.16
N ASP A 213 -14.64 0.58 -14.68
CA ASP A 213 -15.73 0.30 -15.62
C ASP A 213 -15.19 -0.05 -17.02
N ALA A 214 -16.09 -0.34 -17.96
CA ALA A 214 -15.72 -0.70 -19.32
C ALA A 214 -14.95 0.43 -20.01
N GLY A 215 -15.40 1.69 -19.88
CA GLY A 215 -14.74 2.84 -20.51
C GLY A 215 -13.29 3.02 -20.04
N HIS A 216 -13.04 2.89 -18.74
CA HIS A 216 -11.68 2.96 -18.19
C HIS A 216 -10.79 1.79 -18.64
N ARG A 217 -11.37 0.59 -18.88
CA ARG A 217 -10.63 -0.53 -19.45
C ARG A 217 -10.27 -0.25 -20.91
N ASP A 218 -11.21 0.32 -21.68
CA ASP A 218 -10.99 0.70 -23.07
C ASP A 218 -9.92 1.80 -23.20
N GLU A 219 -9.86 2.77 -22.26
CA GLU A 219 -8.80 3.79 -22.22
C GLU A 219 -7.40 3.17 -22.07
N LEU A 220 -7.24 2.16 -21.20
CA LEU A 220 -5.97 1.46 -21.01
C LEU A 220 -5.62 0.59 -22.23
N ALA A 221 -6.59 -0.08 -22.84
CA ALA A 221 -6.41 -0.86 -24.07
C ALA A 221 -5.97 0.04 -25.25
N ALA A 222 -6.61 1.22 -25.39
CA ALA A 222 -6.21 2.20 -26.40
C ALA A 222 -4.78 2.74 -26.19
N LEU A 223 -4.30 2.81 -24.94
CA LEU A 223 -2.89 3.12 -24.68
C LEU A 223 -1.98 2.00 -25.18
N ALA A 224 -2.32 0.74 -24.89
CA ALA A 224 -1.55 -0.42 -25.32
C ALA A 224 -1.42 -0.46 -26.85
N ASP A 225 -2.55 -0.28 -27.56
CA ASP A 225 -2.59 -0.23 -29.02
C ASP A 225 -1.73 0.91 -29.60
N ARG A 226 -1.85 2.13 -29.01
CA ARG A 226 -1.10 3.32 -29.45
C ARG A 226 0.40 3.15 -29.28
N LEU A 227 0.84 2.50 -28.21
CA LEU A 227 2.26 2.26 -27.92
C LEU A 227 2.79 0.97 -28.60
N GLY A 228 1.91 0.10 -29.11
CA GLY A 228 2.26 -1.20 -29.66
C GLY A 228 2.81 -2.16 -28.61
N VAL A 229 2.29 -2.11 -27.36
CA VAL A 229 2.77 -2.90 -26.22
C VAL A 229 1.68 -3.76 -25.63
N ARG A 230 2.07 -4.76 -24.84
CA ARG A 230 1.16 -5.55 -24.02
C ARG A 230 0.99 -4.88 -22.65
N ILE A 231 -0.26 -4.73 -22.18
CA ILE A 231 -0.60 -4.29 -20.84
C ILE A 231 -1.58 -5.27 -20.22
N ASP A 232 -1.12 -6.04 -19.24
CA ASP A 232 -1.97 -6.93 -18.47
C ASP A 232 -2.36 -6.27 -17.14
N VAL A 233 -3.53 -6.67 -16.62
CA VAL A 233 -3.99 -6.21 -15.30
C VAL A 233 -4.34 -7.42 -14.45
N VAL A 234 -3.75 -7.52 -13.27
CA VAL A 234 -4.01 -8.55 -12.27
C VAL A 234 -4.46 -7.91 -10.97
N GLY A 235 -5.44 -8.51 -10.31
CA GLY A 235 -5.96 -8.06 -9.03
C GLY A 235 -6.38 -9.22 -8.15
N LEU A 236 -6.30 -9.06 -6.83
CA LEU A 236 -6.84 -10.07 -5.91
C LEU A 236 -8.35 -10.18 -6.04
N CYS A 237 -9.01 -9.09 -6.41
CA CYS A 237 -10.45 -9.04 -6.62
C CYS A 237 -10.81 -7.96 -7.64
N SER A 238 -11.97 -8.12 -8.29
CA SER A 238 -12.57 -7.09 -9.14
C SER A 238 -14.01 -6.82 -8.73
N GLY A 239 -14.50 -5.62 -9.04
CA GLY A 239 -15.85 -5.21 -8.70
C GLY A 239 -16.22 -3.86 -9.31
N SER A 240 -17.27 -3.26 -8.76
CA SER A 240 -17.70 -1.90 -9.10
C SER A 240 -18.26 -1.19 -7.87
N VAL A 241 -18.15 0.14 -7.86
CA VAL A 241 -18.77 1.01 -6.85
C VAL A 241 -19.96 1.71 -7.46
N GLY A 242 -21.15 1.48 -6.89
CA GLY A 242 -22.36 2.21 -7.24
C GLY A 242 -22.52 3.42 -6.32
N LEU A 243 -22.71 4.62 -6.92
CA LEU A 243 -22.80 5.87 -6.18
C LEU A 243 -24.16 6.53 -6.44
N PRO A 244 -24.95 6.86 -5.39
CA PRO A 244 -26.13 7.70 -5.54
C PRO A 244 -25.77 9.10 -6.04
N GLY A 245 -26.64 9.68 -6.87
CA GLY A 245 -26.40 10.99 -7.48
C GLY A 245 -26.31 12.15 -6.47
N ASP A 246 -26.96 12.02 -5.31
CA ASP A 246 -26.99 12.99 -4.21
C ASP A 246 -25.90 12.78 -3.14
N LEU A 247 -24.98 11.82 -3.35
CA LEU A 247 -23.98 11.43 -2.35
C LEU A 247 -23.12 12.61 -1.90
N LEU A 248 -22.66 13.44 -2.82
CA LEU A 248 -21.81 14.60 -2.52
C LEU A 248 -22.50 15.59 -1.59
N GLU A 249 -23.77 15.92 -1.87
CA GLU A 249 -24.59 16.83 -1.07
C GLU A 249 -24.77 16.26 0.35
N ARG A 250 -25.25 15.02 0.46
CA ARG A 250 -25.48 14.35 1.75
C ARG A 250 -24.22 14.20 2.60
N VAL A 251 -23.06 13.98 2.00
CA VAL A 251 -21.78 13.91 2.71
C VAL A 251 -21.30 15.29 3.15
N SER A 252 -21.61 16.36 2.39
CA SER A 252 -21.25 17.73 2.76
C SER A 252 -21.97 18.22 4.03
N GLU A 253 -23.15 17.67 4.32
CA GLU A 253 -23.95 17.98 5.52
C GLU A 253 -23.42 17.30 6.80
N LEU A 254 -22.56 16.28 6.64
CA LEU A 254 -22.01 15.59 7.80
C LEU A 254 -21.08 16.50 8.59
N THR A 255 -21.34 16.60 9.88
CA THR A 255 -20.38 17.19 10.83
C THR A 255 -19.30 16.16 11.12
N ALA A 256 -18.03 16.52 10.96
CA ALA A 256 -16.93 15.67 11.41
C ALA A 256 -17.07 15.45 12.93
N ALA A 257 -16.93 14.22 13.37
CA ALA A 257 -16.68 13.99 14.78
C ALA A 257 -15.38 14.74 15.14
N ASP A 258 -15.40 15.47 16.21
CA ASP A 258 -14.38 16.27 16.88
C ASP A 258 -13.11 16.68 16.10
N ALA A 259 -12.53 17.84 16.42
CA ALA A 259 -11.19 18.23 16.00
C ALA A 259 -10.22 17.06 16.26
N PRO A 260 -9.23 16.82 15.37
CA PRO A 260 -8.25 15.76 15.61
C PRO A 260 -7.60 15.97 16.98
N THR A 261 -7.46 14.90 17.75
CA THR A 261 -6.64 14.96 18.96
C THR A 261 -5.20 15.23 18.52
N VAL A 262 -4.72 16.43 18.82
CA VAL A 262 -3.33 16.81 18.53
C VAL A 262 -2.47 16.25 19.66
N VAL A 263 -1.49 15.44 19.30
CA VAL A 263 -0.48 14.93 20.24
C VAL A 263 0.69 15.91 20.20
N GLU A 264 0.82 16.73 21.23
CA GLU A 264 1.89 17.71 21.37
C GLU A 264 3.10 17.17 22.15
N ASP A 265 2.91 16.06 22.88
CA ASP A 265 3.98 15.45 23.66
C ASP A 265 5.06 14.87 22.75
N ARG A 266 6.31 15.23 22.98
CA ARG A 266 7.45 14.55 22.39
C ARG A 266 7.52 13.14 22.94
N LEU A 267 7.33 12.19 22.07
CA LEU A 267 7.55 10.78 22.41
C LEU A 267 9.05 10.53 22.61
N PRO A 268 9.43 9.63 23.53
CA PRO A 268 10.84 9.25 23.68
C PRO A 268 11.36 8.74 22.33
N GLU A 269 12.46 9.32 21.90
CA GLU A 269 13.15 8.95 20.68
C GLU A 269 14.24 7.96 21.03
N ILE A 270 14.26 6.80 20.36
CA ILE A 270 15.23 5.74 20.58
C ILE A 270 15.85 5.41 19.24
N GLU A 271 17.16 5.53 19.16
CA GLU A 271 17.90 5.08 18.00
C GLU A 271 17.90 3.54 17.92
N THR A 272 17.79 3.02 16.72
CA THR A 272 17.86 1.59 16.44
C THR A 272 18.93 1.32 15.42
N ASP A 273 19.56 0.17 15.56
CA ASP A 273 20.54 -0.29 14.59
C ASP A 273 19.82 -0.82 13.32
N TRP A 274 20.19 -0.27 12.19
CA TRP A 274 19.81 -0.78 10.87
C TRP A 274 21.10 -0.99 10.06
N PRO A 275 21.28 -2.14 9.37
CA PRO A 275 22.51 -2.41 8.61
C PRO A 275 22.78 -1.33 7.56
N ASP A 276 23.99 -0.80 7.50
CA ASP A 276 24.37 0.29 6.59
C ASP A 276 24.32 -0.13 5.11
N ASP A 277 24.51 -1.41 4.82
CA ASP A 277 24.50 -2.00 3.48
C ASP A 277 23.08 -2.39 3.01
N VAL A 278 22.08 -2.31 3.88
CA VAL A 278 20.69 -2.62 3.54
C VAL A 278 19.90 -1.33 3.39
N PRO A 279 19.38 -1.00 2.18
CA PRO A 279 18.49 0.15 2.00
C PRO A 279 17.29 0.04 2.93
N ALA A 280 16.94 1.10 3.67
CA ALA A 280 15.80 1.05 4.59
C ALA A 280 14.43 1.11 3.87
N GLY A 281 14.40 1.21 2.55
CA GLY A 281 13.20 1.21 1.72
C GLY A 281 13.53 1.25 0.24
N GLY A 282 12.50 1.14 -0.61
CA GLY A 282 12.64 1.06 -2.06
C GLY A 282 12.66 2.38 -2.82
N ARG A 283 12.72 3.55 -2.15
CA ARG A 283 12.71 4.87 -2.82
C ARG A 283 13.82 5.02 -3.84
N HIS A 284 15.01 4.53 -3.51
CA HIS A 284 16.22 4.61 -4.33
C HIS A 284 16.63 3.27 -4.95
N GLY A 285 15.82 2.25 -4.75
CA GLY A 285 16.03 0.89 -5.24
C GLY A 285 16.32 -0.11 -4.12
N LEU A 286 15.75 -1.30 -4.26
CA LEU A 286 15.98 -2.46 -3.38
C LEU A 286 16.01 -3.73 -4.23
N ALA A 287 17.07 -4.52 -4.13
CA ALA A 287 17.20 -5.82 -4.80
C ALA A 287 17.39 -6.97 -3.80
N ASP A 288 18.05 -6.73 -2.66
CA ASP A 288 18.25 -7.75 -1.64
C ASP A 288 17.05 -7.82 -0.67
N HIS A 289 16.00 -8.53 -1.09
CA HIS A 289 14.81 -8.76 -0.27
C HIS A 289 15.10 -9.64 0.95
N ARG A 290 16.09 -10.54 0.86
CA ARG A 290 16.47 -11.41 1.97
C ARG A 290 17.20 -10.62 3.06
N GLY A 291 18.20 -9.82 2.69
CA GLY A 291 18.90 -8.93 3.62
C GLY A 291 17.93 -7.96 4.30
N PHE A 292 17.00 -7.38 3.52
CA PHE A 292 15.95 -6.52 4.05
C PHE A 292 15.03 -7.23 5.06
N ALA A 293 14.65 -8.48 4.80
CA ALA A 293 13.84 -9.26 5.74
C ALA A 293 14.59 -9.56 7.05
N LEU A 294 15.89 -9.93 6.96
CA LEU A 294 16.74 -10.14 8.14
C LEU A 294 16.93 -8.87 8.97
N ALA A 295 17.08 -7.71 8.30
CA ALA A 295 17.15 -6.42 9.00
C ALA A 295 15.82 -6.10 9.72
N GLY A 296 14.67 -6.42 9.11
CA GLY A 296 13.36 -6.31 9.77
C GLY A 296 13.21 -7.22 10.99
N GLU A 297 13.75 -8.44 10.95
CA GLU A 297 13.77 -9.35 12.10
C GLU A 297 14.70 -8.83 13.23
N ALA A 298 15.86 -8.28 12.89
CA ALA A 298 16.76 -7.65 13.85
C ALA A 298 16.09 -6.44 14.52
N LEU A 299 15.39 -5.60 13.75
CA LEU A 299 14.60 -4.48 14.26
C LEU A 299 13.51 -4.98 15.23
N ALA A 300 12.83 -6.08 14.92
CA ALA A 300 11.84 -6.68 15.83
C ALA A 300 12.45 -7.10 17.17
N GLY A 301 13.67 -7.64 17.16
CA GLY A 301 14.42 -7.98 18.38
C GLY A 301 14.67 -6.75 19.26
N GLN A 302 15.09 -5.63 18.66
CA GLN A 302 15.31 -4.36 19.36
C GLN A 302 14.01 -3.81 19.92
N LEU A 303 12.92 -3.79 19.11
CA LEU A 303 11.59 -3.37 19.55
C LEU A 303 11.08 -4.21 20.73
N ARG A 304 11.28 -5.53 20.67
CA ARG A 304 10.88 -6.42 21.75
C ARG A 304 11.57 -6.10 23.07
N ALA A 305 12.83 -5.75 23.05
CA ALA A 305 13.61 -5.37 24.26
C ALA A 305 13.07 -4.07 24.89
N LEU A 306 12.42 -3.22 24.11
CA LEU A 306 11.82 -1.94 24.55
C LEU A 306 10.39 -2.08 25.07
N LEU A 307 9.73 -3.23 24.85
CA LEU A 307 8.36 -3.40 25.30
C LEU A 307 8.28 -3.42 26.83
N PRO A 308 7.30 -2.74 27.43
CA PRO A 308 7.06 -2.81 28.87
C PRO A 308 6.81 -4.25 29.33
N ALA A 309 7.23 -4.57 30.55
CA ALA A 309 6.94 -5.87 31.16
C ALA A 309 5.43 -6.12 31.19
N GLY A 310 4.99 -7.28 30.68
CA GLY A 310 3.58 -7.65 30.63
C GLY A 310 2.79 -7.05 29.44
N ALA A 311 3.46 -6.40 28.48
CA ALA A 311 2.81 -5.99 27.23
C ALA A 311 2.11 -7.17 26.55
N ARG A 312 0.88 -6.96 26.08
CA ARG A 312 0.06 -7.97 25.39
C ARG A 312 -0.38 -7.52 24.01
N ARG A 313 -0.52 -6.22 23.80
CA ARG A 313 -0.94 -5.63 22.54
C ARG A 313 0.12 -4.63 22.07
N VAL A 314 0.52 -4.75 20.81
CA VAL A 314 1.52 -3.91 20.18
C VAL A 314 0.97 -3.39 18.87
N LEU A 315 1.03 -2.08 18.66
CA LEU A 315 0.80 -1.45 17.37
C LEU A 315 2.13 -0.91 16.87
N VAL A 316 2.62 -1.47 15.77
CA VAL A 316 3.79 -0.93 15.05
C VAL A 316 3.28 0.04 13.99
N VAL A 317 3.80 1.27 14.01
CA VAL A 317 3.37 2.32 13.09
C VAL A 317 4.53 2.74 12.21
N GLY A 318 4.38 2.57 10.88
CA GLY A 318 5.26 3.16 9.87
C GLY A 318 4.88 4.61 9.58
N THR A 319 5.74 5.34 8.89
CA THR A 319 5.48 6.73 8.51
C THR A 319 5.40 6.88 6.99
N GLU A 320 4.23 7.32 6.50
CA GLU A 320 3.99 7.61 5.08
C GLU A 320 4.54 6.50 4.14
N GLU A 321 5.56 6.79 3.31
CA GLU A 321 6.20 5.84 2.40
C GLU A 321 7.00 4.74 3.11
N PHE A 322 7.43 4.98 4.35
CA PHE A 322 8.24 4.05 5.13
C PHE A 322 7.36 3.00 5.83
N MET A 323 6.86 2.06 5.05
CA MET A 323 5.92 1.04 5.49
C MET A 323 6.56 -0.34 5.67
N ALA A 324 7.47 -0.73 4.79
CA ALA A 324 7.89 -2.14 4.67
C ALA A 324 8.75 -2.62 5.85
N ALA A 325 9.75 -1.84 6.30
CA ALA A 325 10.59 -2.24 7.43
C ALA A 325 9.77 -2.35 8.74
N PRO A 326 8.90 -1.36 9.10
CA PRO A 326 7.98 -1.52 10.23
C PRO A 326 7.02 -2.70 10.10
N LEU A 327 6.52 -2.98 8.89
CA LEU A 327 5.65 -4.13 8.63
C LEU A 327 6.36 -5.46 8.91
N LEU A 328 7.60 -5.64 8.42
CA LEU A 328 8.37 -6.86 8.67
C LEU A 328 8.72 -7.01 10.15
N ALA A 329 9.05 -5.92 10.84
CA ALA A 329 9.25 -5.95 12.29
C ALA A 329 7.96 -6.34 13.03
N ALA A 330 6.79 -5.81 12.63
CA ALA A 330 5.51 -6.19 13.18
C ALA A 330 5.21 -7.68 12.96
N GLN A 331 5.49 -8.19 11.78
CA GLN A 331 5.31 -9.61 11.45
C GLN A 331 6.23 -10.49 12.30
N ALA A 332 7.50 -10.13 12.46
CA ALA A 332 8.43 -10.90 13.30
C ALA A 332 7.98 -10.89 14.77
N LEU A 333 7.50 -9.76 15.30
CA LEU A 333 6.93 -9.68 16.64
C LEU A 333 5.66 -10.54 16.79
N SER A 334 4.84 -10.65 15.75
CA SER A 334 3.58 -11.43 15.80
C SER A 334 3.80 -12.95 15.91
N ARG A 335 5.03 -13.43 15.71
CA ARG A 335 5.38 -14.84 15.96
C ARG A 335 5.38 -15.20 17.45
N ASP A 336 5.41 -14.19 18.35
CA ASP A 336 5.24 -14.42 19.77
C ASP A 336 3.73 -14.59 20.11
N PRO A 337 3.30 -15.79 20.53
CA PRO A 337 1.90 -16.06 20.80
C PRO A 337 1.33 -15.28 22.00
N LEU A 338 2.18 -14.62 22.79
CA LEU A 338 1.77 -13.77 23.89
C LEU A 338 1.43 -12.33 23.48
N LEU A 339 1.75 -11.95 22.23
CA LEU A 339 1.52 -10.61 21.71
C LEU A 339 0.42 -10.60 20.65
N GLU A 340 -0.56 -9.74 20.82
CA GLU A 340 -1.44 -9.30 19.75
C GLU A 340 -0.77 -8.12 19.03
N VAL A 341 -0.22 -8.37 17.83
CA VAL A 341 0.49 -7.36 17.06
C VAL A 341 -0.39 -6.84 15.93
N ARG A 342 -0.42 -5.54 15.76
CA ARG A 342 -1.05 -4.85 14.63
C ARG A 342 -0.03 -3.94 13.97
N PHE A 343 -0.23 -3.70 12.68
CA PHE A 343 0.56 -2.78 11.86
C PHE A 343 -0.33 -1.69 11.29
N GLN A 344 0.19 -0.48 11.25
CA GLN A 344 -0.41 0.66 10.56
C GLN A 344 0.68 1.61 10.05
N SER A 345 0.41 2.38 9.00
CA SER A 345 1.23 3.52 8.58
C SER A 345 0.48 4.82 8.80
N THR A 346 1.21 5.89 9.04
CA THR A 346 0.64 7.24 9.02
C THR A 346 0.30 7.64 7.59
N THR A 347 -0.61 8.59 7.42
CA THR A 347 -1.05 9.02 6.10
C THR A 347 -1.68 10.41 6.14
N ARG A 348 -1.55 11.17 5.06
CA ARG A 348 -2.26 12.44 4.83
C ARG A 348 -3.65 12.19 4.24
N SER A 349 -4.40 11.26 4.83
CA SER A 349 -5.68 10.83 4.28
C SER A 349 -6.79 11.90 4.42
N PRO A 350 -7.62 12.10 3.37
CA PRO A 350 -8.79 12.96 3.42
C PRO A 350 -10.00 12.26 4.06
N VAL A 351 -9.85 11.07 4.64
CA VAL A 351 -10.96 10.32 5.25
C VAL A 351 -11.65 11.15 6.34
N LEU A 352 -12.97 11.12 6.33
CA LEU A 352 -13.80 11.74 7.35
C LEU A 352 -13.92 10.76 8.53
N PRO A 353 -13.40 11.06 9.73
CA PRO A 353 -13.61 10.21 10.89
C PRO A 353 -15.04 10.40 11.41
N LEU A 354 -15.75 9.29 11.66
CA LEU A 354 -17.11 9.28 12.18
C LEU A 354 -17.23 8.23 13.27
N ASP A 355 -17.58 8.64 14.50
CA ASP A 355 -17.73 7.71 15.64
C ASP A 355 -19.07 6.99 15.57
N HIS A 356 -19.19 6.07 14.60
CA HIS A 356 -20.35 5.21 14.42
C HIS A 356 -19.93 3.74 14.35
N ASP A 357 -20.76 2.86 14.92
CA ASP A 357 -20.56 1.44 14.79
C ASP A 357 -20.72 1.00 13.32
N GLY A 358 -19.81 0.15 12.86
CA GLY A 358 -19.78 -0.28 11.46
C GLY A 358 -19.13 0.71 10.49
N TYR A 359 -18.66 1.89 10.96
CA TYR A 359 -17.83 2.81 10.16
C TYR A 359 -16.34 2.52 10.41
N PRO A 360 -15.49 2.40 9.35
CA PRO A 360 -14.14 1.89 9.50
C PRO A 360 -13.19 2.84 10.25
N VAL A 361 -13.28 4.15 10.05
CA VAL A 361 -12.35 5.13 10.62
C VAL A 361 -13.07 6.01 11.63
N ARG A 362 -13.07 5.61 12.90
CA ARG A 362 -13.85 6.29 13.95
C ARG A 362 -13.12 7.48 14.57
N ARG A 363 -11.80 7.45 14.63
CA ARG A 363 -10.97 8.48 15.29
C ARG A 363 -9.76 8.82 14.45
N ARG A 364 -9.23 10.02 14.65
CA ARG A 364 -8.03 10.51 13.99
C ARG A 364 -7.13 11.20 15.02
N PHE A 365 -5.85 10.87 14.95
CA PHE A 365 -4.79 11.58 15.67
C PHE A 365 -3.98 12.39 14.67
N ALA A 366 -3.56 13.59 15.05
CA ALA A 366 -2.68 14.44 14.27
C ALA A 366 -1.42 14.71 15.08
N PHE A 367 -0.28 14.65 14.41
CA PHE A 367 1.04 14.96 14.97
C PHE A 367 1.93 15.53 13.87
N ALA A 368 3.03 16.19 14.28
CA ALA A 368 3.98 16.76 13.33
C ALA A 368 4.58 15.64 12.44
N ALA A 369 4.73 15.92 11.14
CA ALA A 369 5.35 14.96 10.23
C ALA A 369 6.81 14.72 10.67
N PRO A 370 7.29 13.47 10.67
CA PRO A 370 8.68 13.16 10.99
C PRO A 370 9.67 13.72 9.98
N ASP A 371 9.21 14.02 8.77
CA ASP A 371 10.00 14.49 7.62
C ASP A 371 10.22 16.02 7.65
N ASP A 372 10.38 16.63 8.82
CA ASP A 372 10.78 18.03 8.89
C ASP A 372 12.19 18.19 8.27
N PRO A 373 12.32 18.97 7.16
CA PRO A 373 13.59 19.12 6.45
C PRO A 373 14.70 19.78 7.29
N SER A 374 14.41 20.24 8.50
CA SER A 374 15.40 20.80 9.44
C SER A 374 16.18 19.74 10.23
N SER A 375 15.83 18.46 10.16
CA SER A 375 16.50 17.41 10.93
C SER A 375 17.42 16.56 10.04
N SER A 376 18.72 16.69 10.28
CA SER A 376 19.79 15.98 9.57
C SER A 376 20.15 14.66 10.25
N ALA A 377 19.52 13.52 9.94
CA ALA A 377 20.10 12.21 10.23
C ALA A 377 19.36 11.08 9.48
N GLN A 378 20.12 10.16 8.90
CA GLN A 378 19.63 8.93 8.24
C GLN A 378 19.27 7.81 9.23
N ALA A 379 18.81 8.12 10.43
CA ALA A 379 18.48 7.11 11.43
C ALA A 379 17.02 6.66 11.32
N VAL A 380 16.80 5.35 11.45
CA VAL A 380 15.46 4.80 11.71
C VAL A 380 15.07 5.21 13.12
N ARG A 381 14.01 5.99 13.27
CA ARG A 381 13.55 6.45 14.59
C ARG A 381 12.32 5.70 15.05
N ILE A 382 12.28 5.39 16.33
CA ILE A 382 11.16 4.71 16.98
C ILE A 382 10.56 5.64 18.00
N TRP A 383 9.24 5.83 17.96
CA TRP A 383 8.48 6.52 19.00
C TRP A 383 7.66 5.53 19.81
N LEU A 384 7.86 5.52 21.13
CA LEU A 384 7.01 4.76 22.04
C LEU A 384 5.81 5.61 22.41
N ILE A 385 4.65 5.22 21.93
CA ILE A 385 3.37 5.81 22.36
C ILE A 385 2.88 5.02 23.57
N SER A 386 2.64 5.69 24.70
CA SER A 386 2.28 5.06 25.97
C SER A 386 1.12 4.04 25.83
N ASN A 387 1.25 2.93 26.55
CA ASN A 387 0.34 1.77 26.56
C ASN A 387 0.39 0.86 25.33
N SER A 388 1.62 0.53 24.85
CA SER A 388 1.88 -0.56 23.90
C SER A 388 1.84 -0.17 22.41
N CYS A 389 1.99 1.09 22.05
CA CYS A 389 2.23 1.48 20.66
C CYS A 389 3.70 1.81 20.44
N VAL A 390 4.28 1.27 19.37
CA VAL A 390 5.63 1.59 18.89
C VAL A 390 5.50 2.17 17.48
N ALA A 391 5.94 3.40 17.29
CA ALA A 391 6.01 4.00 15.97
C ALA A 391 7.45 3.93 15.46
N VAL A 392 7.62 3.49 14.23
CA VAL A 392 8.91 3.39 13.54
C VAL A 392 8.90 4.33 12.35
N GLY A 393 9.79 5.28 12.32
CA GLY A 393 9.91 6.23 11.22
C GLY A 393 11.35 6.36 10.71
N ARG A 394 11.50 6.78 9.46
CA ARG A 394 12.75 7.20 8.87
C ARG A 394 12.75 8.73 8.77
N GLN A 395 13.87 9.35 9.07
CA GLN A 395 14.12 10.70 8.59
C GLN A 395 14.74 10.68 7.20
N PRO A 396 14.47 11.74 6.39
CA PRO A 396 15.01 11.88 5.04
C PRO A 396 16.51 11.97 5.00
#